data_04231b257b26627a64a6d12e01ea1c66
#
_entry.id   04231b257b26627a64a6d12e01ea1c66
#
_cell.length_a   1.000
_cell.length_b   1.000
_cell.length_c   1.000
_cell.angle_alpha   90.00
_cell.angle_beta   90.00
_cell.angle_gamma   90.00
#
_symmetry.space_group_name_H-M   'P 1'
#
loop_
_entity.id
_entity.type
_entity.pdbx_description
1 polymer ?
#
loop_
_entity_poly.entity_id
_entity_poly.type
_entity_poly.pdbx_seq_one_letter_code
_entity_poly.pdbx_strand_id
1 'polypeptide(L)'
;LGDVYKRQIQMSMPVFAKLGRLTGEQSYYDKMWDLYSFTRNHHGDKGLYNRKDGLWYRDKRFAPPYKEPNGRDCYWSRGNGWAYAALARVMNLIPRKDKHYKDYLKDFLQMSKAIKLCQREDGFWNVSLHDPGNFGGKEGTGTALFVYGLAWGIRNGILDRDEYLPMTLKAWNALVKDCMHPNGSFGYMQGRSNSPKACQPL
;
A
#
# COMPACT_ATOMS: atom_id res chain seq x y z
N LEU A 1 4.45 11.14 17.08
CA LEU A 1 3.10 10.57 16.79
C LEU A 1 2.77 10.50 15.28
N GLY A 2 3.56 11.12 14.38
CA GLY A 2 3.30 11.13 12.93
C GLY A 2 3.54 9.80 12.18
N ASP A 3 4.06 8.76 12.81
CA ASP A 3 4.38 7.46 12.20
C ASP A 3 3.37 6.34 12.51
N VAL A 4 2.26 6.67 13.16
CA VAL A 4 1.28 5.70 13.68
C VAL A 4 0.67 4.84 12.55
N TYR A 5 0.39 5.43 11.42
CA TYR A 5 -0.20 4.77 10.26
C TYR A 5 0.68 3.66 9.65
N LYS A 6 1.97 3.94 9.38
CA LYS A 6 2.89 2.91 8.85
C LYS A 6 3.09 1.78 9.87
N ARG A 7 3.27 2.15 11.15
CA ARG A 7 3.51 1.19 12.21
C ARG A 7 2.27 0.36 12.53
N GLN A 8 1.08 0.97 12.55
CA GLN A 8 -0.15 0.25 12.86
C GLN A 8 -0.56 -0.70 11.73
N ILE A 9 -0.61 -0.24 10.49
CA ILE A 9 -1.08 -1.06 9.37
C ILE A 9 -0.03 -2.12 9.00
N GLN A 10 1.18 -1.69 8.61
CA GLN A 10 2.17 -2.61 8.07
C GLN A 10 2.85 -3.47 9.12
N MET A 11 3.14 -2.92 10.28
CA MET A 11 3.94 -3.64 11.28
C MET A 11 3.08 -4.36 12.32
N SER A 12 1.98 -3.77 12.78
CA SER A 12 1.16 -4.36 13.84
C SER A 12 0.12 -5.34 13.32
N MET A 13 -0.60 -5.01 12.25
CA MET A 13 -1.70 -5.86 11.77
C MET A 13 -1.27 -7.30 11.43
N PRO A 14 -0.20 -7.54 10.65
CA PRO A 14 0.23 -8.92 10.39
C PRO A 14 0.67 -9.68 11.64
N VAL A 15 1.17 -8.96 12.67
CA VAL A 15 1.54 -9.59 13.96
C VAL A 15 0.28 -10.04 14.70
N PHE A 16 -0.72 -9.18 14.83
CA PHE A 16 -2.00 -9.54 15.44
C PHE A 16 -2.69 -10.67 14.68
N ALA A 17 -2.71 -10.60 13.35
CA ALA A 17 -3.27 -11.68 12.52
C ALA A 17 -2.56 -13.02 12.76
N LYS A 18 -1.23 -13.01 12.91
CA LYS A 18 -0.44 -14.20 13.19
C LYS A 18 -0.67 -14.72 14.61
N LEU A 19 -0.76 -13.84 15.61
CA LEU A 19 -1.07 -14.23 16.98
C LEU A 19 -2.45 -14.87 17.06
N GLY A 20 -3.48 -14.25 16.50
CA GLY A 20 -4.84 -14.82 16.49
C GLY A 20 -4.89 -16.18 15.79
N ARG A 21 -4.11 -16.38 14.70
CA ARG A 21 -4.01 -17.69 14.04
C ARG A 21 -3.31 -18.74 14.90
N LEU A 22 -2.27 -18.36 15.64
CA LEU A 22 -1.50 -19.30 16.46
C LEU A 22 -2.21 -19.69 17.76
N THR A 23 -2.88 -18.72 18.40
CA THR A 23 -3.55 -18.92 19.70
C THR A 23 -5.00 -19.35 19.56
N GLY A 24 -5.63 -19.07 18.42
CA GLY A 24 -7.08 -19.25 18.24
C GLY A 24 -7.92 -18.15 18.89
N GLU A 25 -7.31 -17.14 19.50
CA GLU A 25 -8.01 -16.08 20.23
C GLU A 25 -8.52 -14.98 19.30
N GLN A 26 -9.84 -14.78 19.32
CA GLN A 26 -10.52 -13.73 18.54
C GLN A 26 -10.12 -12.31 18.93
N SER A 27 -9.73 -12.12 20.19
CA SER A 27 -9.31 -10.82 20.74
C SER A 27 -8.19 -10.14 19.95
N TYR A 28 -7.27 -10.92 19.36
CA TYR A 28 -6.21 -10.39 18.50
C TYR A 28 -6.76 -9.82 17.17
N TYR A 29 -7.75 -10.49 16.57
CA TYR A 29 -8.39 -9.99 15.35
C TYR A 29 -9.24 -8.75 15.63
N ASP A 30 -9.93 -8.73 16.77
CA ASP A 30 -10.73 -7.59 17.20
C ASP A 30 -9.83 -6.37 17.45
N LYS A 31 -8.73 -6.55 18.18
CA LYS A 31 -7.77 -5.46 18.41
C LYS A 31 -7.13 -4.95 17.12
N MET A 32 -6.81 -5.86 16.21
CA MET A 32 -6.29 -5.50 14.87
C MET A 32 -7.30 -4.63 14.12
N TRP A 33 -8.57 -4.99 14.14
CA TRP A 33 -9.63 -4.21 13.51
C TRP A 33 -9.81 -2.83 14.15
N ASP A 34 -9.80 -2.75 15.46
CA ASP A 34 -9.91 -1.47 16.18
C ASP A 34 -8.82 -0.48 15.74
N LEU A 35 -7.57 -0.95 15.68
CA LEU A 35 -6.45 -0.13 15.25
C LEU A 35 -6.55 0.27 13.77
N TYR A 36 -6.93 -0.68 12.91
CA TYR A 36 -7.12 -0.43 11.49
C TYR A 36 -8.26 0.56 11.23
N SER A 37 -9.43 0.30 11.80
CA SER A 37 -10.62 1.13 11.62
C SER A 37 -10.42 2.54 12.17
N PHE A 38 -9.73 2.68 13.31
CA PHE A 38 -9.35 3.97 13.84
C PHE A 38 -8.45 4.75 12.87
N THR A 39 -7.38 4.11 12.37
CA THR A 39 -6.47 4.76 11.42
C THR A 39 -7.19 5.14 10.13
N ARG A 40 -8.05 4.27 9.66
CA ARG A 40 -8.81 4.41 8.44
C ARG A 40 -9.82 5.56 8.49
N ASN A 41 -10.54 5.70 9.62
CA ASN A 41 -11.74 6.52 9.71
C ASN A 41 -11.62 7.74 10.64
N HIS A 42 -10.69 7.72 11.60
CA HIS A 42 -10.69 8.69 12.70
C HIS A 42 -9.35 9.39 12.94
N HIS A 43 -8.23 8.82 12.51
CA HIS A 43 -6.92 9.44 12.72
C HIS A 43 -6.86 10.82 12.06
N GLY A 44 -6.55 11.87 12.84
CA GLY A 44 -6.50 13.25 12.35
C GLY A 44 -7.87 13.82 11.97
N ASP A 45 -8.93 13.43 12.70
CA ASP A 45 -10.32 13.86 12.61
C ASP A 45 -11.14 13.25 11.46
N LYS A 46 -10.54 12.90 10.34
CA LYS A 46 -11.24 12.39 9.14
C LYS A 46 -10.75 11.03 8.66
N GLY A 47 -9.78 10.45 9.38
CA GLY A 47 -9.09 9.23 8.95
C GLY A 47 -8.07 9.49 7.84
N LEU A 48 -7.27 8.47 7.56
CA LEU A 48 -6.21 8.55 6.55
C LEU A 48 -6.58 7.84 5.24
N TYR A 49 -7.70 7.16 5.16
CA TYR A 49 -8.14 6.49 3.94
C TYR A 49 -9.15 7.33 3.17
N ASN A 50 -8.78 7.74 1.97
CA ASN A 50 -9.71 8.41 1.07
C ASN A 50 -10.52 7.36 0.31
N ARG A 51 -11.80 7.21 0.67
CA ARG A 51 -12.70 6.24 0.04
C ARG A 51 -13.02 6.54 -1.43
N LYS A 52 -12.94 7.81 -1.84
CA LYS A 52 -13.19 8.22 -3.23
C LYS A 52 -12.04 7.76 -4.12
N ASP A 53 -10.81 8.00 -3.68
CA ASP A 53 -9.61 7.71 -4.46
C ASP A 53 -9.08 6.28 -4.23
N GLY A 54 -9.54 5.58 -3.16
CA GLY A 54 -9.07 4.25 -2.81
C GLY A 54 -7.62 4.21 -2.33
N LEU A 55 -7.12 5.30 -1.78
CA LEU A 55 -5.71 5.47 -1.40
C LEU A 55 -5.60 6.07 0.00
N TRP A 56 -4.42 5.90 0.60
CA TRP A 56 -4.09 6.37 1.95
C TRP A 56 -3.23 7.62 1.90
N TYR A 57 -3.64 8.64 2.64
CA TYR A 57 -2.74 9.74 2.99
C TYR A 57 -1.61 9.23 3.89
N ARG A 58 -0.42 9.82 3.74
CA ARG A 58 0.71 9.44 4.60
C ARG A 58 0.45 9.70 6.08
N ASP A 59 -0.02 10.88 6.39
CA ASP A 59 -0.43 11.35 7.71
C ASP A 59 -1.28 12.62 7.55
N LYS A 60 -1.77 13.16 8.66
CA LYS A 60 -2.63 14.36 8.66
C LYS A 60 -2.02 15.60 7.98
N ARG A 61 -0.69 15.69 7.87
CA ARG A 61 -0.02 16.83 7.20
C ARG A 61 -0.20 16.82 5.70
N PHE A 62 -0.42 15.63 5.14
CA PHE A 62 -0.63 15.42 3.70
C PHE A 62 -2.08 15.09 3.34
N ALA A 63 -2.98 15.10 4.33
CA ALA A 63 -4.41 15.07 4.12
C ALA A 63 -4.95 16.49 3.84
N PRO A 64 -6.16 16.63 3.28
CA PRO A 64 -6.75 17.96 3.07
C PRO A 64 -6.72 18.82 4.34
N PRO A 65 -6.36 20.12 4.22
CA PRO A 65 -6.35 20.90 2.98
C PRO A 65 -5.07 20.84 2.12
N TYR A 66 -4.07 20.01 2.49
CA TYR A 66 -2.86 19.89 1.68
C TYR A 66 -3.21 19.37 0.26
N LYS A 67 -2.59 19.99 -0.74
CA LYS A 67 -2.67 19.59 -2.14
C LYS A 67 -1.28 19.59 -2.76
N GLU A 68 -1.06 18.75 -3.73
CA GLU A 68 0.12 18.81 -4.58
C GLU A 68 0.04 19.96 -5.58
N PRO A 69 1.14 20.36 -6.24
CA PRO A 69 1.15 21.48 -7.18
C PRO A 69 0.11 21.40 -8.30
N ASN A 70 -0.25 20.18 -8.72
CA ASN A 70 -1.31 19.96 -9.71
C ASN A 70 -2.74 20.07 -9.14
N GLY A 71 -2.91 20.43 -7.87
CA GLY A 71 -4.19 20.58 -7.19
C GLY A 71 -4.82 19.27 -6.69
N ARG A 72 -4.17 18.12 -6.91
CA ARG A 72 -4.68 16.81 -6.46
C ARG A 72 -4.22 16.46 -5.04
N ASP A 73 -4.85 15.45 -4.46
CA ASP A 73 -4.47 14.91 -3.16
C ASP A 73 -3.15 14.13 -3.25
N CYS A 74 -2.34 14.22 -2.19
CA CYS A 74 -1.01 13.63 -2.12
C CYS A 74 -1.06 12.18 -1.61
N TYR A 75 -0.63 11.23 -2.44
CA TYR A 75 -0.54 9.83 -2.08
C TYR A 75 0.83 9.25 -2.42
N TRP A 76 1.53 8.74 -1.41
CA TRP A 76 2.84 8.14 -1.61
C TRP A 76 2.74 6.67 -2.01
N SER A 77 3.46 6.27 -3.06
CA SER A 77 3.49 4.89 -3.54
C SER A 77 4.01 3.94 -2.47
N ARG A 78 5.15 4.21 -1.83
CA ARG A 78 5.66 3.37 -0.76
C ARG A 78 4.70 3.25 0.42
N GLY A 79 4.07 4.34 0.84
CA GLY A 79 3.07 4.33 1.93
C GLY A 79 1.87 3.47 1.59
N ASN A 80 1.31 3.65 0.40
CA ASN A 80 0.21 2.84 -0.12
C ASN A 80 0.63 1.39 -0.36
N GLY A 81 1.85 1.16 -0.83
CA GLY A 81 2.43 -0.19 -0.97
C GLY A 81 2.46 -0.95 0.35
N TRP A 82 2.89 -0.30 1.44
CA TRP A 82 2.86 -0.90 2.77
C TRP A 82 1.45 -1.28 3.22
N ALA A 83 0.46 -0.40 3.03
CA ALA A 83 -0.93 -0.69 3.38
C ALA A 83 -1.50 -1.83 2.55
N TYR A 84 -1.23 -1.83 1.25
CA TYR A 84 -1.70 -2.85 0.32
C TYR A 84 -1.10 -4.23 0.61
N ALA A 85 0.22 -4.31 0.84
CA ALA A 85 0.90 -5.54 1.24
C ALA A 85 0.42 -6.06 2.61
N ALA A 86 0.13 -5.15 3.55
CA ALA A 86 -0.43 -5.54 4.85
C ALA A 86 -1.80 -6.17 4.73
N LEU A 87 -2.70 -5.62 3.89
CA LEU A 87 -4.01 -6.21 3.62
C LEU A 87 -3.89 -7.62 3.05
N ALA A 88 -3.00 -7.84 2.06
CA ALA A 88 -2.73 -9.16 1.52
C ALA A 88 -2.23 -10.13 2.60
N ARG A 89 -1.28 -9.71 3.44
CA ARG A 89 -0.73 -10.53 4.54
C ARG A 89 -1.78 -10.86 5.60
N VAL A 90 -2.60 -9.89 5.97
CA VAL A 90 -3.69 -10.08 6.94
C VAL A 90 -4.71 -11.09 6.41
N MET A 91 -5.23 -10.88 5.20
CA MET A 91 -6.23 -11.78 4.60
C MET A 91 -5.70 -13.20 4.32
N ASN A 92 -4.37 -13.35 4.19
CA ASN A 92 -3.75 -14.67 4.10
C ASN A 92 -3.69 -15.42 5.45
N LEU A 93 -3.82 -14.68 6.56
CA LEU A 93 -3.69 -15.24 7.92
C LEU A 93 -5.02 -15.42 8.64
N ILE A 94 -5.96 -14.49 8.47
CA ILE A 94 -7.25 -14.53 9.15
C ILE A 94 -8.22 -15.50 8.46
N PRO A 95 -9.15 -16.12 9.22
CA PRO A 95 -10.20 -16.94 8.63
C PRO A 95 -11.11 -16.13 7.70
N ARG A 96 -11.51 -16.72 6.56
CA ARG A 96 -12.47 -16.06 5.64
C ARG A 96 -13.83 -15.75 6.29
N LYS A 97 -14.19 -16.48 7.36
CA LYS A 97 -15.39 -16.27 8.16
C LYS A 97 -15.24 -15.16 9.22
N ASP A 98 -14.06 -14.59 9.39
CA ASP A 98 -13.88 -13.45 10.31
C ASP A 98 -14.82 -12.32 9.93
N LYS A 99 -15.42 -11.70 10.95
CA LYS A 99 -16.47 -10.66 10.77
C LYS A 99 -15.99 -9.45 9.95
N HIS A 100 -14.67 -9.16 9.93
CA HIS A 100 -14.07 -8.03 9.23
C HIS A 100 -13.34 -8.40 7.94
N TYR A 101 -13.32 -9.69 7.56
CA TYR A 101 -12.66 -10.13 6.32
C TYR A 101 -13.18 -9.38 5.09
N LYS A 102 -14.49 -9.18 5.00
CA LYS A 102 -15.13 -8.47 3.88
C LYS A 102 -14.74 -6.99 3.81
N ASP A 103 -14.48 -6.36 4.95
CA ASP A 103 -14.05 -4.96 5.01
C ASP A 103 -12.62 -4.81 4.48
N TYR A 104 -11.70 -5.69 4.91
CA TYR A 104 -10.34 -5.74 4.36
C TYR A 104 -10.34 -6.02 2.86
N LEU A 105 -11.15 -6.97 2.42
CA LEU A 105 -11.30 -7.33 1.01
C LEU A 105 -11.81 -6.15 0.18
N LYS A 106 -12.80 -5.42 0.68
CA LYS A 106 -13.33 -4.23 0.02
C LYS A 106 -12.25 -3.17 -0.19
N ASP A 107 -11.48 -2.88 0.86
CA ASP A 107 -10.41 -1.89 0.77
C ASP A 107 -9.28 -2.37 -0.16
N PHE A 108 -8.93 -3.66 -0.12
CA PHE A 108 -7.94 -4.26 -1.03
C PHE A 108 -8.37 -4.11 -2.50
N LEU A 109 -9.62 -4.45 -2.83
CA LEU A 109 -10.15 -4.33 -4.19
C LEU A 109 -10.20 -2.87 -4.67
N GLN A 110 -10.58 -1.95 -3.79
CA GLN A 110 -10.62 -0.52 -4.10
C GLN A 110 -9.21 0.03 -4.33
N MET A 111 -8.25 -0.35 -3.49
CA MET A 111 -6.84 0.00 -3.69
C MET A 111 -6.28 -0.59 -4.98
N SER A 112 -6.62 -1.84 -5.34
CA SER A 112 -6.17 -2.47 -6.58
C SER A 112 -6.58 -1.66 -7.82
N LYS A 113 -7.82 -1.17 -7.85
CA LYS A 113 -8.31 -0.30 -8.92
C LYS A 113 -7.55 1.02 -8.97
N ALA A 114 -7.34 1.66 -7.83
CA ALA A 114 -6.60 2.93 -7.74
C ALA A 114 -5.13 2.77 -8.18
N ILE A 115 -4.47 1.72 -7.72
CA ILE A 115 -3.09 1.38 -8.08
C ILE A 115 -2.95 1.14 -9.59
N LYS A 116 -3.90 0.42 -10.20
CA LYS A 116 -3.91 0.18 -11.65
C LYS A 116 -3.91 1.49 -12.43
N LEU A 117 -4.71 2.47 -12.04
CA LEU A 117 -4.83 3.76 -12.72
C LEU A 117 -3.57 4.66 -12.59
N CYS A 118 -2.69 4.36 -11.64
CA CYS A 118 -1.49 5.14 -11.38
C CYS A 118 -0.20 4.52 -11.95
N GLN A 119 -0.29 3.34 -12.61
CA GLN A 119 0.89 2.69 -13.16
C GLN A 119 1.44 3.48 -14.36
N ARG A 120 2.76 3.67 -14.37
CA ARG A 120 3.50 4.28 -15.47
C ARG A 120 3.63 3.33 -16.66
N GLU A 121 3.92 3.89 -17.83
CA GLU A 121 4.16 3.12 -19.05
C GLU A 121 5.37 2.18 -18.93
N ASP A 122 6.39 2.55 -18.16
CA ASP A 122 7.57 1.72 -17.90
C ASP A 122 7.35 0.61 -16.85
N GLY A 123 6.14 0.49 -16.30
CA GLY A 123 5.76 -0.53 -15.32
C GLY A 123 5.95 -0.13 -13.86
N PHE A 124 6.66 0.95 -13.57
CA PHE A 124 6.81 1.48 -12.22
C PHE A 124 5.61 2.31 -11.77
N TRP A 125 5.66 2.77 -10.53
CA TRP A 125 4.87 3.88 -10.01
C TRP A 125 5.80 5.03 -9.63
N ASN A 126 5.26 6.25 -9.69
CA ASN A 126 5.96 7.44 -9.21
C ASN A 126 5.98 7.46 -7.67
N VAL A 127 6.86 8.26 -7.08
CA VAL A 127 6.85 8.54 -5.63
C VAL A 127 5.50 9.11 -5.21
N SER A 128 5.01 10.15 -5.90
CA SER A 128 3.62 10.59 -5.80
C SER A 128 2.76 9.88 -6.85
N LEU A 129 1.70 9.24 -6.40
CA LEU A 129 0.79 8.51 -7.28
C LEU A 129 -0.06 9.44 -8.16
N HIS A 130 -0.36 10.64 -7.69
CA HIS A 130 -1.26 11.58 -8.37
C HIS A 130 -0.56 12.79 -9.00
N ASP A 131 0.71 13.03 -8.68
CA ASP A 131 1.48 14.13 -9.28
C ASP A 131 2.87 13.68 -9.73
N PRO A 132 2.98 13.08 -10.91
CA PRO A 132 4.27 12.67 -11.45
C PRO A 132 5.19 13.85 -11.75
N GLY A 133 4.66 15.07 -11.91
CA GLY A 133 5.44 16.30 -12.09
C GLY A 133 6.10 16.80 -10.82
N ASN A 134 5.52 16.48 -9.64
CA ASN A 134 6.06 16.92 -8.36
C ASN A 134 7.11 15.94 -7.81
N PHE A 135 6.76 14.66 -7.69
CA PHE A 135 7.66 13.61 -7.25
C PHE A 135 7.53 12.41 -8.19
N GLY A 136 8.07 12.58 -9.39
CA GLY A 136 8.07 11.57 -10.43
C GLY A 136 9.23 10.61 -10.33
N GLY A 137 9.38 9.82 -11.38
CA GLY A 137 10.47 8.86 -11.54
C GLY A 137 10.15 7.48 -11.03
N LYS A 138 11.03 6.53 -11.33
CA LYS A 138 10.90 5.13 -10.91
C LYS A 138 11.00 5.05 -9.39
N GLU A 139 10.07 4.34 -8.76
CA GLU A 139 10.10 4.10 -7.33
C GLU A 139 10.01 2.60 -7.05
N GLY A 140 11.15 1.99 -6.72
CA GLY A 140 11.29 0.53 -6.59
C GLY A 140 10.54 -0.06 -5.39
N THR A 141 10.52 0.65 -4.24
CA THR A 141 9.93 0.11 -2.99
C THR A 141 8.42 -0.05 -3.06
N GLY A 142 7.70 0.98 -3.49
CA GLY A 142 6.25 0.92 -3.66
C GLY A 142 5.86 -0.05 -4.76
N THR A 143 6.60 -0.02 -5.89
CA THR A 143 6.40 -0.94 -7.00
C THR A 143 6.51 -2.40 -6.56
N ALA A 144 7.53 -2.77 -5.80
CA ALA A 144 7.69 -4.14 -5.28
C ALA A 144 6.55 -4.56 -4.35
N LEU A 145 6.08 -3.64 -3.48
CA LEU A 145 4.96 -3.91 -2.59
C LEU A 145 3.62 -4.05 -3.33
N PHE A 146 3.42 -3.27 -4.40
CA PHE A 146 2.24 -3.40 -5.26
C PHE A 146 2.27 -4.72 -6.02
N VAL A 147 3.41 -5.10 -6.60
CA VAL A 147 3.58 -6.41 -7.27
C VAL A 147 3.27 -7.55 -6.30
N TYR A 148 3.77 -7.50 -5.06
CA TYR A 148 3.48 -8.50 -4.05
C TYR A 148 1.96 -8.65 -3.79
N GLY A 149 1.26 -7.54 -3.55
CA GLY A 149 -0.17 -7.57 -3.27
C GLY A 149 -1.01 -7.98 -4.48
N LEU A 150 -0.69 -7.49 -5.68
CA LEU A 150 -1.35 -7.85 -6.93
C LEU A 150 -1.19 -9.35 -7.23
N ALA A 151 0.05 -9.87 -7.16
CA ALA A 151 0.33 -11.29 -7.37
C ALA A 151 -0.40 -12.19 -6.36
N TRP A 152 -0.46 -11.76 -5.08
CA TRP A 152 -1.24 -12.45 -4.06
C TRP A 152 -2.74 -12.46 -4.40
N GLY A 153 -3.29 -11.32 -4.82
CA GLY A 153 -4.69 -11.19 -5.19
C GLY A 153 -5.08 -12.08 -6.39
N ILE A 154 -4.23 -12.11 -7.42
CA ILE A 154 -4.41 -12.96 -8.61
C ILE A 154 -4.34 -14.44 -8.22
N ARG A 155 -3.31 -14.82 -7.47
CA ARG A 155 -3.11 -16.22 -7.03
C ARG A 155 -4.28 -16.76 -6.20
N ASN A 156 -4.93 -15.91 -5.41
CA ASN A 156 -6.04 -16.30 -4.55
C ASN A 156 -7.43 -16.13 -5.21
N GLY A 157 -7.50 -15.80 -6.49
CA GLY A 157 -8.75 -15.59 -7.23
C GLY A 157 -9.57 -14.39 -6.75
N ILE A 158 -8.92 -13.41 -6.10
CA ILE A 158 -9.52 -12.17 -5.61
C ILE A 158 -9.52 -11.11 -6.71
N LEU A 159 -8.45 -11.06 -7.47
CA LEU A 159 -8.30 -10.18 -8.63
C LEU A 159 -8.45 -10.99 -9.92
N ASP A 160 -9.15 -10.40 -10.89
CA ASP A 160 -9.26 -10.98 -12.22
C ASP A 160 -7.87 -11.13 -12.84
N ARG A 161 -7.57 -12.35 -13.32
CA ARG A 161 -6.25 -12.67 -13.87
C ARG A 161 -5.96 -11.91 -15.14
N ASP A 162 -6.92 -11.86 -16.05
CA ASP A 162 -6.72 -11.29 -17.38
C ASP A 162 -6.58 -9.77 -17.28
N GLU A 163 -7.25 -9.16 -16.33
CA GLU A 163 -7.16 -7.73 -16.05
C GLU A 163 -5.85 -7.33 -15.37
N TYR A 164 -5.40 -8.06 -14.32
CA TYR A 164 -4.32 -7.60 -13.44
C TYR A 164 -2.96 -8.26 -13.73
N LEU A 165 -2.91 -9.43 -14.35
CA LEU A 165 -1.63 -10.11 -14.60
C LEU A 165 -0.71 -9.35 -15.56
N PRO A 166 -1.20 -8.76 -16.68
CA PRO A 166 -0.32 -8.04 -17.61
C PRO A 166 0.41 -6.87 -16.92
N MET A 167 -0.31 -6.07 -16.13
CA MET A 167 0.29 -4.95 -15.40
C MET A 167 1.27 -5.42 -14.30
N THR A 168 0.95 -6.52 -13.64
CA THR A 168 1.80 -7.09 -12.57
C THR A 168 3.12 -7.62 -13.16
N LEU A 169 3.05 -8.34 -14.28
CA LEU A 169 4.24 -8.83 -14.99
C LEU A 169 5.07 -7.68 -15.55
N LYS A 170 4.42 -6.64 -16.09
CA LYS A 170 5.12 -5.43 -16.55
C LYS A 170 5.93 -4.80 -15.44
N ALA A 171 5.35 -4.65 -14.24
CA ALA A 171 6.04 -4.11 -13.07
C ALA A 171 7.16 -5.03 -12.58
N TRP A 172 6.91 -6.35 -12.53
CA TRP A 172 7.92 -7.32 -12.15
C TRP A 172 9.14 -7.28 -13.08
N ASN A 173 8.92 -7.30 -14.38
CA ASN A 173 9.99 -7.25 -15.37
C ASN A 173 10.78 -5.93 -15.29
N ALA A 174 10.09 -4.81 -15.03
CA ALA A 174 10.73 -3.52 -14.81
C ALA A 174 11.63 -3.52 -13.56
N LEU A 175 11.15 -4.10 -12.45
CA LEU A 175 11.97 -4.25 -11.22
C LEU A 175 13.22 -5.12 -11.47
N VAL A 176 13.04 -6.25 -12.13
CA VAL A 176 14.16 -7.15 -12.41
C VAL A 176 15.19 -6.49 -13.33
N LYS A 177 14.72 -5.80 -14.37
CA LYS A 177 15.58 -5.13 -15.35
C LYS A 177 16.35 -3.94 -14.78
N ASP A 178 15.64 -3.08 -14.03
CA ASP A 178 16.15 -1.75 -13.71
C ASP A 178 16.60 -1.60 -12.25
N CYS A 179 16.06 -2.41 -11.33
CA CYS A 179 16.40 -2.30 -9.90
C CYS A 179 17.41 -3.35 -9.43
N MET A 180 17.46 -4.52 -10.05
CA MET A 180 18.37 -5.58 -9.62
C MET A 180 19.75 -5.38 -10.27
N HIS A 181 20.75 -5.13 -9.42
CA HIS A 181 22.14 -5.01 -9.87
C HIS A 181 22.89 -6.35 -9.77
N PRO A 182 23.95 -6.59 -10.59
CA PRO A 182 24.72 -7.84 -10.55
C PRO A 182 25.31 -8.18 -9.18
N ASN A 183 25.58 -7.17 -8.35
CA ASN A 183 26.10 -7.34 -6.99
C ASN A 183 25.02 -7.66 -5.95
N GLY A 184 23.75 -7.84 -6.39
CA GLY A 184 22.61 -8.10 -5.51
C GLY A 184 22.01 -6.86 -4.84
N SER A 185 22.51 -5.65 -5.11
CA SER A 185 21.85 -4.43 -4.61
C SER A 185 20.57 -4.15 -5.38
N PHE A 186 19.65 -3.42 -4.73
CA PHE A 186 18.35 -3.03 -5.29
C PHE A 186 18.28 -1.52 -5.44
N GLY A 187 18.15 -1.03 -6.66
CA GLY A 187 18.14 0.39 -7.01
C GLY A 187 16.76 1.04 -6.91
N TYR A 188 16.70 2.34 -7.16
CA TYR A 188 15.49 3.17 -7.14
C TYR A 188 14.69 3.06 -5.84
N MET A 189 15.36 2.82 -4.73
CA MET A 189 14.73 2.76 -3.41
C MET A 189 14.66 4.14 -2.79
N GLN A 190 13.50 4.48 -2.22
CA GLN A 190 13.38 5.68 -1.41
C GLN A 190 14.24 5.59 -0.15
N GLY A 191 15.03 6.61 0.13
CA GLY A 191 15.74 6.80 1.38
C GLY A 191 14.81 6.91 2.60
N ARG A 192 15.35 6.81 3.81
CA ARG A 192 14.59 7.07 5.05
C ARG A 192 14.26 8.54 5.12
N SER A 193 12.98 8.89 5.09
CA SER A 193 12.57 10.28 5.19
C SER A 193 11.13 10.45 5.63
N ASN A 194 10.87 11.65 6.13
CA ASN A 194 9.55 12.14 6.51
C ASN A 194 8.90 13.00 5.40
N SER A 195 9.57 13.18 4.27
CA SER A 195 9.11 14.00 3.15
C SER A 195 9.42 13.31 1.81
N PRO A 196 8.55 13.39 0.79
CA PRO A 196 8.83 12.93 -0.57
C PRO A 196 10.10 13.57 -1.13
N LYS A 197 10.31 14.85 -0.84
CA LYS A 197 11.44 15.63 -1.32
C LYS A 197 12.81 15.06 -0.95
N ALA A 198 12.92 14.44 0.22
CA ALA A 198 14.16 13.85 0.71
C ALA A 198 14.32 12.37 0.36
N CYS A 199 13.40 11.81 -0.42
CA CYS A 199 13.31 10.39 -0.71
C CYS A 199 13.38 10.08 -2.20
N GLN A 200 13.95 10.97 -2.99
CA GLN A 200 14.10 10.67 -4.41
C GLN A 200 15.02 9.46 -4.57
N PRO A 201 14.62 8.43 -5.33
CA PRO A 201 15.47 7.29 -5.61
C PRO A 201 16.66 7.73 -6.48
N LEU A 202 17.82 7.18 -6.17
CA LEU A 202 19.02 7.32 -7.00
C LEU A 202 19.01 6.26 -8.07
#